data_0d1447981e9ea5bd6772c05443072f66
#
_entry.id   0d1447981e9ea5bd6772c05443072f66
#
_cell.length_a   1.000
_cell.length_b   1.000
_cell.length_c   1.000
_cell.angle_alpha   90.00
_cell.angle_beta   90.00
_cell.angle_gamma   90.00
#
_symmetry.space_group_name_H-M   'P 1'
#
loop_
_entity.id
_entity.type
_entity.pdbx_description
1 polymer ?
#
loop_
_entity_poly.entity_id
_entity_poly.type
_entity_poly.pdbx_seq_one_letter_code
_entity_poly.pdbx_strand_id
1 'polypeptide(L)'
;YIFIGNARAFPPLKKKGYFNCNLIVLLLNCLSFFPGGGCTFPESWTGSWFQSGNPGLIAINSTHIQFKGDCAETDGNDKFLVYDRSEDCYRCLVIHEKHKYVLQYKETFCSQKDSLSSICDLITGDAALYSMFRKEPRPIPQPCPFHPAPFTFVYNRGAEDCTNPVSRAESCTDDSRLLLRYMSCPDVTGTESNVEELVCLATWKEGSTRYLVGQISQVQRLNSVASDEDTYRCFIYKGQHSDKVMTYNIAQSGDATCNGVSSPTEGSRTMKLTNSDDEHNRCHFPSWIVEHHKWFSLDHSHQYHFTTKNATLKIMNEDGSFEEKRLVCHSILEQKEKKHIKLVAHVTKGCQSGHMCLKFHRREGNVLELQQGSTMSESPQDACNERDHTYITLITTTLYPMRCPIFGRYTVINSLADRRKRRQQLTIGDDSEDGQKQAECVSDDVHSVSIGCGAGQDTFEFKSTCTSTVYTCYGSWSAGGRGYLVAGAAARPAARPRALCLVYSTATVNDSRGEPTRRLALSVVSRSCSRGVAPGAQGDQAYNLTINGTCEQSSKYNSLAHRFTPAAILLTSLLLCVR
;
A
#
# COMPACT_ATOMS: atom_id res chain seq x y z
N TYR A 1 29.23 21.30 -25.84
CA TYR A 1 29.26 22.74 -25.59
C TYR A 1 29.48 22.94 -24.09
N ILE A 2 30.61 23.58 -23.83
CA ILE A 2 31.21 23.98 -22.56
C ILE A 2 30.42 25.18 -22.02
N PHE A 3 30.11 25.22 -20.72
CA PHE A 3 29.99 26.47 -19.98
C PHE A 3 30.66 26.37 -18.61
N ILE A 4 31.67 27.23 -18.46
CA ILE A 4 32.46 27.55 -17.27
C ILE A 4 31.70 28.65 -16.51
N GLY A 5 31.64 28.55 -15.17
CA GLY A 5 31.02 29.58 -14.32
C GLY A 5 31.54 29.60 -12.89
N ASN A 6 32.63 30.33 -12.70
CA ASN A 6 33.05 31.18 -11.57
C ASN A 6 32.92 30.74 -10.12
N ALA A 7 34.08 30.46 -9.54
CA ALA A 7 34.40 30.52 -8.11
C ALA A 7 34.43 31.99 -7.60
N ARG A 8 33.79 32.26 -6.47
CA ARG A 8 34.01 33.48 -5.67
C ARG A 8 34.86 33.17 -4.44
N ALA A 9 35.98 33.88 -4.37
CA ALA A 9 36.95 33.90 -3.30
C ALA A 9 36.42 34.63 -2.04
N PHE A 10 36.79 34.13 -0.87
CA PHE A 10 36.70 34.86 0.41
C PHE A 10 38.09 35.29 0.87
N PRO A 11 38.20 36.43 1.58
CA PRO A 11 39.47 37.07 1.90
C PRO A 11 40.12 36.47 3.17
N PRO A 12 41.42 36.73 3.37
CA PRO A 12 42.22 36.10 4.43
C PRO A 12 42.14 36.87 5.77
N LEU A 13 41.99 36.13 6.87
CA LEU A 13 42.13 36.66 8.23
C LEU A 13 43.59 36.54 8.72
N LYS A 14 44.07 37.62 9.29
CA LYS A 14 45.41 37.87 9.78
C LYS A 14 45.79 37.01 11.00
N LYS A 15 47.04 36.54 11.02
CA LYS A 15 47.76 35.92 12.12
C LYS A 15 47.90 36.89 13.32
N LYS A 16 47.71 36.36 14.53
CA LYS A 16 48.54 36.68 15.71
C LYS A 16 48.77 35.42 16.50
N GLY A 17 50.04 35.12 16.70
CA GLY A 17 50.52 33.93 17.33
C GLY A 17 50.48 34.00 18.85
N TYR A 18 50.44 32.81 19.46
CA TYR A 18 51.08 32.49 20.72
C TYR A 18 51.56 31.04 20.65
N PHE A 19 52.86 30.87 20.74
CA PHE A 19 53.52 29.59 21.03
C PHE A 19 53.17 29.19 22.45
N ASN A 20 52.70 27.97 22.67
CA ASN A 20 52.89 27.30 23.94
C ASN A 20 52.91 25.78 23.82
N CYS A 21 53.97 25.23 24.35
CA CYS A 21 54.33 23.86 24.66
C CYS A 21 53.13 22.94 24.93
N ASN A 22 52.79 22.09 23.97
CA ASN A 22 52.07 20.84 24.20
C ASN A 22 52.33 19.83 23.04
N LEU A 23 53.48 19.93 22.35
CA LEU A 23 53.81 19.01 21.25
C LEU A 23 54.43 17.69 21.72
N ILE A 24 54.79 17.55 23.01
CA ILE A 24 55.40 16.33 23.55
C ILE A 24 54.32 15.37 24.11
N VAL A 25 53.16 15.83 24.53
CA VAL A 25 52.07 14.98 25.01
C VAL A 25 51.25 14.36 23.87
N LEU A 26 51.25 14.98 22.69
CA LEU A 26 50.56 14.45 21.49
C LEU A 26 51.37 13.37 20.76
N LEU A 27 52.70 13.29 20.95
CA LEU A 27 53.54 12.24 20.37
C LEU A 27 53.62 10.97 21.23
N LEU A 28 53.25 11.04 22.50
CA LEU A 28 53.13 9.88 23.39
C LEU A 28 51.76 9.20 23.36
N ASN A 29 50.74 9.87 22.82
CA ASN A 29 49.41 9.28 22.60
C ASN A 29 49.22 8.70 21.21
N CYS A 30 50.16 8.84 20.28
CA CYS A 30 50.11 8.21 18.94
C CYS A 30 50.81 6.85 18.87
N LEU A 31 51.40 6.37 19.98
CA LEU A 31 52.10 5.07 20.04
C LEU A 31 51.29 3.98 20.79
N SER A 32 50.02 4.22 21.12
CA SER A 32 49.17 3.26 21.83
C SER A 32 47.90 2.88 21.10
N PHE A 33 47.80 3.13 19.79
CA PHE A 33 46.73 2.59 18.93
C PHE A 33 47.36 1.65 17.89
N PHE A 34 48.02 0.58 18.33
CA PHE A 34 47.79 -0.68 17.65
C PHE A 34 46.50 -1.24 18.29
N PRO A 35 45.39 -1.32 17.58
CA PRO A 35 44.34 -2.22 17.98
C PRO A 35 45.00 -3.60 17.86
N GLY A 36 45.29 -4.24 18.96
CA GLY A 36 45.38 -5.68 19.00
C GLY A 36 44.04 -6.15 18.47
N GLY A 37 44.03 -6.46 17.18
CA GLY A 37 42.83 -6.90 16.50
C GLY A 37 42.41 -8.23 17.07
N GLY A 38 41.66 -8.19 18.18
CA GLY A 38 40.97 -9.37 18.68
C GLY A 38 40.07 -9.90 17.58
N CYS A 39 40.06 -11.21 17.40
CA CYS A 39 39.18 -11.86 16.43
C CYS A 39 37.73 -11.45 16.71
N THR A 40 37.07 -10.88 15.73
CA THR A 40 35.63 -10.49 15.81
C THR A 40 34.88 -10.89 14.55
N PHE A 41 33.65 -11.34 14.73
CA PHE A 41 32.73 -11.55 13.63
C PHE A 41 32.10 -10.22 13.18
N PRO A 42 31.74 -10.08 11.91
CA PRO A 42 31.05 -8.90 11.41
C PRO A 42 29.79 -8.55 12.22
N GLU A 43 29.60 -7.28 12.54
CA GLU A 43 28.43 -6.80 13.30
C GLU A 43 27.12 -7.11 12.57
N SER A 44 27.14 -7.13 11.24
CA SER A 44 26.00 -7.51 10.39
C SER A 44 25.49 -8.93 10.67
N TRP A 45 26.30 -9.81 11.25
CA TRP A 45 25.90 -11.18 11.58
C TRP A 45 25.26 -11.31 12.96
N THR A 46 25.38 -10.32 13.82
CA THR A 46 24.81 -10.36 15.18
C THR A 46 23.31 -10.61 15.15
N GLY A 47 22.85 -11.60 15.93
CA GLY A 47 21.45 -12.00 16.03
C GLY A 47 21.26 -13.50 16.11
N SER A 48 20.04 -13.96 15.84
CA SER A 48 19.66 -15.39 15.90
C SER A 48 19.45 -15.94 14.50
N TRP A 49 19.99 -17.13 14.27
CA TRP A 49 20.00 -17.80 12.98
C TRP A 49 19.42 -19.22 13.09
N PHE A 50 18.64 -19.61 12.12
CA PHE A 50 18.17 -20.98 11.96
C PHE A 50 19.13 -21.73 11.03
N GLN A 51 19.48 -22.95 11.39
CA GLN A 51 20.23 -23.91 10.57
C GLN A 51 19.55 -25.26 10.65
N SER A 52 19.34 -25.89 9.49
CA SER A 52 18.80 -27.25 9.38
C SER A 52 19.64 -28.25 10.16
N GLY A 53 18.96 -29.15 10.87
CA GLY A 53 19.60 -30.20 11.69
C GLY A 53 20.07 -29.75 13.07
N ASN A 54 19.96 -28.46 13.42
CA ASN A 54 20.27 -27.96 14.76
C ASN A 54 19.02 -27.98 15.67
N PRO A 55 19.16 -28.37 16.96
CA PRO A 55 18.03 -28.44 17.87
C PRO A 55 17.45 -27.07 18.28
N GLY A 56 18.12 -25.98 17.96
CA GLY A 56 17.70 -24.63 18.30
C GLY A 56 18.35 -23.57 17.42
N LEU A 57 18.01 -22.31 17.69
CA LEU A 57 18.59 -21.18 16.98
C LEU A 57 20.07 -20.99 17.38
N ILE A 58 20.87 -20.55 16.42
CA ILE A 58 22.28 -20.21 16.62
C ILE A 58 22.37 -18.71 16.90
N ALA A 59 22.79 -18.34 18.09
CA ALA A 59 23.10 -16.95 18.41
C ALA A 59 24.51 -16.59 17.95
N ILE A 60 24.64 -15.47 17.24
CA ILE A 60 25.93 -14.90 16.82
C ILE A 60 26.07 -13.52 17.46
N ASN A 61 27.21 -13.27 18.09
CA ASN A 61 27.63 -11.95 18.54
C ASN A 61 29.04 -11.62 18.01
N SER A 62 29.63 -10.52 18.42
CA SER A 62 30.93 -10.07 17.91
C SER A 62 32.09 -11.04 18.17
N THR A 63 32.02 -11.94 19.14
CA THR A 63 33.10 -12.82 19.52
C THR A 63 32.76 -14.30 19.61
N HIS A 64 31.47 -14.64 19.49
CA HIS A 64 31.01 -16.01 19.73
C HIS A 64 29.92 -16.42 18.74
N ILE A 65 30.01 -17.64 18.21
CA ILE A 65 28.96 -18.35 17.49
C ILE A 65 28.53 -19.54 18.35
N GLN A 66 27.25 -19.55 18.75
CA GLN A 66 26.67 -20.62 19.56
C GLN A 66 26.82 -21.98 18.85
N PHE A 67 27.21 -23.01 19.60
CA PHE A 67 27.54 -24.37 19.12
C PHE A 67 28.80 -24.48 18.26
N LYS A 68 29.54 -23.38 18.01
CA LYS A 68 30.77 -23.39 17.21
C LYS A 68 32.00 -22.95 18.04
N GLY A 69 31.85 -21.93 18.87
CA GLY A 69 32.88 -21.46 19.76
C GLY A 69 33.17 -19.97 19.69
N ASP A 70 34.25 -19.58 20.37
CA ASP A 70 34.74 -18.22 20.45
C ASP A 70 35.75 -17.95 19.32
N CYS A 71 35.70 -16.75 18.77
CA CYS A 71 36.63 -16.29 17.75
C CYS A 71 38.05 -16.21 18.32
N ALA A 72 38.98 -17.00 17.81
CA ALA A 72 40.37 -17.03 18.24
C ALA A 72 41.28 -16.26 17.29
N GLU A 73 41.11 -16.44 15.97
CA GLU A 73 41.91 -15.81 14.92
C GLU A 73 41.07 -15.62 13.65
N THR A 74 41.37 -14.60 12.86
CA THR A 74 40.75 -14.35 11.55
C THR A 74 41.73 -13.76 10.56
N ASP A 75 41.57 -14.05 9.28
CA ASP A 75 42.30 -13.41 8.18
C ASP A 75 41.74 -12.02 7.80
N GLY A 76 40.67 -11.61 8.48
CA GLY A 76 39.96 -10.35 8.19
C GLY A 76 38.97 -10.43 7.00
N ASN A 77 38.82 -11.59 6.37
CA ASN A 77 37.92 -11.81 5.26
C ASN A 77 36.81 -12.85 5.61
N ASP A 78 37.02 -14.10 5.22
CA ASP A 78 36.03 -15.15 5.33
C ASP A 78 36.46 -16.35 6.19
N LYS A 79 37.73 -16.39 6.63
CA LYS A 79 38.30 -17.48 7.45
C LYS A 79 38.35 -17.08 8.92
N PHE A 80 37.78 -17.92 9.77
CA PHE A 80 37.75 -17.74 11.23
C PHE A 80 38.19 -19.01 11.92
N LEU A 81 39.19 -18.92 12.75
CA LEU A 81 39.54 -19.98 13.69
C LEU A 81 38.70 -19.77 14.96
N VAL A 82 37.92 -20.76 15.33
CA VAL A 82 37.09 -20.72 16.52
C VAL A 82 37.56 -21.76 17.54
N TYR A 83 37.49 -21.40 18.81
CA TYR A 83 37.80 -22.27 19.94
C TYR A 83 36.51 -22.76 20.59
N ASP A 84 36.30 -24.05 20.52
CA ASP A 84 35.17 -24.70 21.19
C ASP A 84 35.56 -25.10 22.61
N ARG A 85 35.02 -24.38 23.61
CA ARG A 85 35.35 -24.63 25.04
C ARG A 85 34.79 -25.96 25.54
N SER A 86 33.73 -26.48 24.90
CA SER A 86 33.10 -27.72 25.37
C SER A 86 33.91 -28.97 24.98
N GLU A 87 34.55 -28.92 23.83
CA GLU A 87 35.39 -30.01 23.30
C GLU A 87 36.87 -29.76 23.45
N ASP A 88 37.28 -28.56 23.98
CA ASP A 88 38.66 -28.09 24.15
C ASP A 88 39.48 -28.21 22.87
N CYS A 89 38.97 -27.69 21.77
CA CYS A 89 39.58 -27.84 20.45
C CYS A 89 39.31 -26.65 19.53
N TYR A 90 40.03 -26.61 18.42
CA TYR A 90 39.92 -25.56 17.40
C TYR A 90 39.36 -26.10 16.11
N ARG A 91 38.53 -25.29 15.43
CA ARG A 91 38.05 -25.55 14.06
C ARG A 91 38.11 -24.30 13.21
N CYS A 92 38.33 -24.47 11.92
CA CYS A 92 38.19 -23.38 10.95
C CYS A 92 36.78 -23.33 10.43
N LEU A 93 36.22 -22.13 10.38
CA LEU A 93 34.98 -21.79 9.68
C LEU A 93 35.34 -20.89 8.50
N VAL A 94 34.96 -21.27 7.30
CA VAL A 94 34.98 -20.39 6.11
C VAL A 94 33.56 -19.94 5.85
N ILE A 95 33.24 -18.69 6.19
CA ILE A 95 31.87 -18.16 6.20
C ILE A 95 31.73 -17.09 5.13
N HIS A 96 30.73 -17.27 4.24
CA HIS A 96 30.36 -16.29 3.22
C HIS A 96 28.99 -15.71 3.49
N GLU A 97 28.89 -14.39 3.60
CA GLU A 97 27.61 -13.68 3.59
C GLU A 97 27.09 -13.60 2.17
N LYS A 98 26.13 -14.46 1.82
CA LYS A 98 25.45 -14.46 0.51
C LYS A 98 24.41 -13.35 0.42
N HIS A 99 23.80 -13.06 1.55
CA HIS A 99 22.83 -11.99 1.74
C HIS A 99 22.75 -11.65 3.23
N LYS A 100 22.36 -10.44 3.60
CA LYS A 100 22.17 -10.04 5.02
C LYS A 100 21.29 -10.98 5.85
N TYR A 101 20.55 -11.89 5.20
CA TYR A 101 19.72 -12.90 5.84
C TYR A 101 20.19 -14.34 5.57
N VAL A 102 21.30 -14.53 4.86
CA VAL A 102 21.82 -15.85 4.50
C VAL A 102 23.33 -15.90 4.66
N LEU A 103 23.79 -16.74 5.57
CA LEU A 103 25.19 -17.12 5.69
C LEU A 103 25.37 -18.55 5.20
N GLN A 104 26.46 -18.79 4.48
CA GLN A 104 26.86 -20.15 4.11
C GLN A 104 28.30 -20.37 4.57
N TYR A 105 28.59 -21.55 5.12
CA TYR A 105 29.90 -21.85 5.61
C TYR A 105 30.26 -23.32 5.42
N LYS A 106 31.58 -23.56 5.39
CA LYS A 106 32.20 -24.87 5.54
C LYS A 106 33.05 -24.87 6.80
N GLU A 107 33.21 -26.02 7.45
CA GLU A 107 33.98 -26.16 8.66
C GLU A 107 34.88 -27.39 8.64
N THR A 108 35.96 -27.33 9.42
CA THR A 108 36.82 -28.49 9.70
C THR A 108 36.29 -29.28 10.89
N PHE A 109 36.74 -30.51 11.01
CA PHE A 109 36.63 -31.22 12.28
C PHE A 109 37.45 -30.51 13.36
N CYS A 110 37.11 -30.77 14.61
CA CYS A 110 37.84 -30.25 15.76
C CYS A 110 39.26 -30.82 15.84
N SER A 111 40.24 -29.96 16.05
CA SER A 111 41.66 -30.31 16.11
C SER A 111 42.40 -29.57 17.21
N GLN A 112 43.66 -29.97 17.47
CA GLN A 112 44.53 -29.21 18.35
C GLN A 112 44.87 -27.85 17.73
N LYS A 113 45.27 -26.90 18.58
CA LYS A 113 45.67 -25.56 18.15
C LYS A 113 46.80 -25.59 17.14
N ASP A 114 46.59 -25.00 15.99
CA ASP A 114 47.57 -24.71 14.97
C ASP A 114 47.26 -23.35 14.31
N SER A 115 48.04 -22.92 13.33
CA SER A 115 47.80 -21.67 12.61
C SER A 115 46.46 -21.70 11.84
N LEU A 116 45.85 -20.54 11.70
CA LEU A 116 44.60 -20.40 10.92
C LEU A 116 44.69 -21.03 9.53
N SER A 117 45.81 -20.77 8.81
CA SER A 117 46.03 -21.34 7.47
C SER A 117 46.10 -22.86 7.50
N SER A 118 46.86 -23.46 8.43
CA SER A 118 47.04 -24.90 8.53
C SER A 118 45.70 -25.64 8.76
N ILE A 119 44.88 -25.12 9.70
CA ILE A 119 43.59 -25.73 10.01
C ILE A 119 42.59 -25.49 8.88
N CYS A 120 42.55 -24.29 8.29
CA CYS A 120 41.61 -24.00 7.19
C CYS A 120 41.92 -24.77 5.90
N ASP A 121 43.18 -25.11 5.64
CA ASP A 121 43.59 -25.92 4.48
C ASP A 121 43.08 -27.37 4.55
N LEU A 122 42.58 -27.81 5.73
CA LEU A 122 41.92 -29.11 5.89
C LEU A 122 40.50 -29.12 5.31
N ILE A 123 39.91 -27.97 4.92
CA ILE A 123 38.60 -27.92 4.25
C ILE A 123 38.74 -28.39 2.82
N THR A 124 38.30 -29.61 2.56
CA THR A 124 38.30 -30.21 1.21
C THR A 124 37.15 -29.68 0.36
N GLY A 125 37.23 -29.87 -0.96
CA GLY A 125 36.19 -29.41 -1.87
C GLY A 125 34.81 -30.05 -1.62
N ASP A 126 34.79 -31.28 -1.12
CA ASP A 126 33.60 -32.06 -0.75
C ASP A 126 33.10 -31.82 0.69
N ALA A 127 33.77 -30.95 1.46
CA ALA A 127 33.29 -30.58 2.79
C ALA A 127 31.86 -30.06 2.72
N ALA A 128 31.02 -30.48 3.70
CA ALA A 128 29.61 -30.12 3.77
C ALA A 128 29.43 -28.60 3.77
N LEU A 129 28.51 -28.11 2.95
CA LEU A 129 28.10 -26.72 2.92
C LEU A 129 26.88 -26.53 3.83
N TYR A 130 27.05 -25.74 4.87
CA TYR A 130 25.97 -25.38 5.77
C TYR A 130 25.36 -24.05 5.38
N SER A 131 24.04 -23.91 5.56
CA SER A 131 23.31 -22.65 5.34
C SER A 131 22.62 -22.22 6.63
N MET A 132 22.77 -20.95 6.99
CA MET A 132 22.06 -20.33 8.10
C MET A 132 21.12 -19.24 7.59
N PHE A 133 19.91 -19.22 8.09
CA PHE A 133 18.88 -18.23 7.74
C PHE A 133 18.54 -17.38 8.96
N ARG A 134 18.59 -16.05 8.80
CA ARG A 134 18.33 -15.11 9.90
C ARG A 134 16.90 -15.26 10.42
N LYS A 135 16.79 -15.24 11.76
CA LYS A 135 15.50 -15.21 12.48
C LYS A 135 15.31 -13.89 13.21
N GLU A 136 16.36 -13.37 13.87
CA GLU A 136 16.32 -12.11 14.59
C GLU A 136 17.59 -11.29 14.28
N PRO A 137 17.43 -9.98 13.99
CA PRO A 137 16.15 -9.29 13.74
C PRO A 137 15.37 -9.92 12.59
N ARG A 138 14.02 -9.92 12.70
CA ARG A 138 13.14 -10.59 11.74
C ARG A 138 13.43 -10.10 10.31
N PRO A 139 13.65 -11.01 9.35
CA PRO A 139 13.83 -10.65 7.95
C PRO A 139 12.63 -9.90 7.38
N ILE A 140 12.91 -8.82 6.67
CA ILE A 140 11.89 -8.10 5.89
C ILE A 140 11.79 -8.80 4.54
N PRO A 141 10.60 -9.33 4.16
CA PRO A 141 10.40 -9.95 2.86
C PRO A 141 10.80 -9.01 1.71
N GLN A 142 11.30 -9.60 0.63
CA GLN A 142 11.76 -8.87 -0.55
C GLN A 142 10.94 -9.28 -1.77
N PRO A 143 10.77 -8.39 -2.77
CA PRO A 143 10.03 -8.72 -3.98
C PRO A 143 10.52 -10.02 -4.61
N CYS A 144 9.59 -10.92 -4.92
CA CYS A 144 9.92 -12.17 -5.61
C CYS A 144 10.45 -11.90 -7.01
N PRO A 145 11.44 -12.66 -7.50
CA PRO A 145 12.07 -12.41 -8.79
C PRO A 145 11.21 -12.80 -10.01
N PHE A 146 10.05 -13.41 -9.78
CA PHE A 146 9.18 -13.95 -10.82
C PHE A 146 8.14 -12.91 -11.24
N HIS A 147 8.47 -12.09 -12.23
CA HIS A 147 7.62 -11.04 -12.78
C HIS A 147 7.61 -11.07 -14.30
N PRO A 148 6.50 -10.61 -14.94
CA PRO A 148 5.18 -10.37 -14.39
C PRO A 148 4.35 -11.65 -14.22
N ALA A 149 3.68 -11.82 -13.12
CA ALA A 149 2.67 -12.85 -12.94
C ALA A 149 1.32 -12.38 -13.55
N PRO A 150 0.34 -13.29 -13.84
CA PRO A 150 0.32 -14.71 -13.51
C PRO A 150 1.15 -15.60 -14.45
N PHE A 151 1.50 -16.79 -13.94
CA PHE A 151 2.14 -17.83 -14.73
C PHE A 151 1.30 -19.10 -14.70
N THR A 152 1.35 -19.86 -15.77
CA THR A 152 1.09 -21.30 -15.73
C THR A 152 2.41 -22.03 -15.52
N PHE A 153 2.41 -23.21 -14.90
CA PHE A 153 3.62 -23.97 -14.75
C PHE A 153 3.42 -25.48 -14.80
N VAL A 154 4.47 -26.12 -15.28
CA VAL A 154 4.69 -27.56 -15.25
C VAL A 154 5.67 -27.83 -14.13
N TYR A 155 5.50 -28.94 -13.39
CA TYR A 155 6.42 -29.32 -12.32
C TYR A 155 6.77 -30.80 -12.34
N ASN A 156 7.93 -31.12 -11.76
CA ASN A 156 8.44 -32.48 -11.63
C ASN A 156 8.96 -32.70 -10.20
N ARG A 157 8.70 -33.88 -9.64
CA ARG A 157 9.17 -34.32 -8.31
C ARG A 157 10.12 -35.52 -8.39
N GLY A 158 10.86 -35.63 -9.49
CA GLY A 158 11.85 -36.68 -9.71
C GLY A 158 11.37 -37.88 -10.57
N ALA A 159 10.10 -37.86 -11.01
CA ALA A 159 9.58 -38.88 -11.93
C ALA A 159 9.35 -38.29 -13.35
N GLU A 160 8.16 -37.82 -13.61
CA GLU A 160 7.73 -37.24 -14.87
C GLU A 160 7.16 -35.82 -14.65
N ASP A 161 7.05 -35.08 -15.75
CA ASP A 161 6.48 -33.74 -15.73
C ASP A 161 4.95 -33.80 -15.59
N CYS A 162 4.42 -33.14 -14.54
CA CYS A 162 2.99 -32.92 -14.39
C CYS A 162 2.57 -31.74 -15.26
N THR A 163 1.89 -32.01 -16.37
CA THR A 163 1.52 -31.02 -17.39
C THR A 163 0.02 -30.78 -17.49
N ASN A 164 -0.82 -31.74 -17.12
CA ASN A 164 -2.27 -31.67 -17.24
C ASN A 164 -2.97 -32.33 -16.04
N PRO A 165 -3.83 -31.61 -15.31
CA PRO A 165 -4.20 -30.20 -15.50
C PRO A 165 -3.06 -29.23 -15.14
N VAL A 166 -3.09 -28.05 -15.76
CA VAL A 166 -2.02 -27.04 -15.64
C VAL A 166 -2.03 -26.37 -14.27
N SER A 167 -0.88 -26.32 -13.62
CA SER A 167 -0.67 -25.59 -12.37
C SER A 167 -0.51 -24.08 -12.61
N ARG A 168 -0.77 -23.27 -11.58
CA ARG A 168 -0.76 -21.80 -11.71
C ARG A 168 0.04 -21.13 -10.58
N ALA A 169 0.75 -20.07 -10.93
CA ALA A 169 1.43 -19.20 -9.98
C ALA A 169 0.86 -17.78 -10.11
N GLU A 170 0.33 -17.24 -9.01
CA GLU A 170 -0.35 -15.96 -8.94
C GLU A 170 0.40 -15.03 -7.98
N SER A 171 0.64 -13.77 -8.37
CA SER A 171 1.20 -12.78 -7.44
C SER A 171 0.13 -12.31 -6.46
N CYS A 172 0.50 -12.22 -5.19
CA CYS A 172 -0.31 -11.54 -4.18
C CYS A 172 -0.30 -10.01 -4.39
N THR A 173 -1.01 -9.26 -3.57
CA THR A 173 -0.90 -7.79 -3.57
C THR A 173 0.47 -7.32 -3.05
N ASP A 174 1.08 -8.08 -2.16
CA ASP A 174 2.47 -7.89 -1.74
C ASP A 174 3.40 -8.62 -2.71
N ASP A 175 4.26 -7.89 -3.40
CA ASP A 175 5.18 -8.43 -4.41
C ASP A 175 6.24 -9.40 -3.82
N SER A 176 6.39 -9.44 -2.49
CA SER A 176 7.22 -10.42 -1.79
C SER A 176 6.58 -11.81 -1.65
N ARG A 177 5.33 -11.96 -2.08
CA ARG A 177 4.54 -13.19 -1.93
C ARG A 177 4.03 -13.70 -3.27
N LEU A 178 4.11 -15.02 -3.43
CA LEU A 178 3.61 -15.73 -4.61
C LEU A 178 2.78 -16.94 -4.17
N LEU A 179 1.60 -17.10 -4.75
CA LEU A 179 0.73 -18.26 -4.52
C LEU A 179 0.96 -19.28 -5.61
N LEU A 180 1.39 -20.50 -5.22
CA LEU A 180 1.64 -21.63 -6.09
C LEU A 180 0.49 -22.65 -5.94
N ARG A 181 -0.33 -22.79 -6.98
CA ARG A 181 -1.43 -23.76 -7.03
C ARG A 181 -0.98 -24.96 -7.85
N TYR A 182 -0.57 -26.00 -7.18
CA TYR A 182 -0.22 -27.29 -7.78
C TYR A 182 -1.49 -28.07 -8.10
N MET A 183 -1.54 -28.65 -9.27
CA MET A 183 -2.59 -29.57 -9.68
C MET A 183 -2.04 -30.99 -9.72
N SER A 184 -2.84 -31.97 -9.27
CA SER A 184 -2.51 -33.39 -9.38
C SER A 184 -2.70 -33.84 -10.82
N CYS A 185 -1.73 -34.56 -11.35
CA CYS A 185 -1.78 -35.16 -12.68
C CYS A 185 -2.13 -36.65 -12.56
N PRO A 186 -3.25 -37.13 -13.14
CA PRO A 186 -3.70 -38.51 -13.00
C PRO A 186 -2.67 -39.54 -13.44
N ASP A 187 -1.91 -39.21 -14.48
CA ASP A 187 -0.94 -40.09 -15.11
C ASP A 187 0.46 -40.07 -14.47
N VAL A 188 0.68 -39.16 -13.49
CA VAL A 188 1.99 -38.96 -12.82
C VAL A 188 1.86 -39.26 -11.33
N THR A 189 2.49 -40.33 -10.90
CA THR A 189 2.49 -40.78 -9.49
C THR A 189 3.19 -39.76 -8.57
N GLY A 190 2.72 -39.62 -7.33
CA GLY A 190 3.30 -38.70 -6.35
C GLY A 190 2.94 -37.22 -6.54
N THR A 191 2.02 -36.92 -7.48
CA THR A 191 1.49 -35.56 -7.63
C THR A 191 0.23 -35.39 -6.79
N GLU A 192 0.11 -34.18 -6.16
CA GLU A 192 -1.01 -33.81 -5.31
C GLU A 192 -1.46 -32.38 -5.60
N SER A 193 -2.78 -32.18 -5.55
CA SER A 193 -3.33 -30.82 -5.59
C SER A 193 -3.07 -30.13 -4.25
N ASN A 194 -2.32 -29.04 -4.28
CA ASN A 194 -1.92 -28.29 -3.10
C ASN A 194 -1.78 -26.81 -3.43
N VAL A 195 -1.99 -25.96 -2.41
CA VAL A 195 -1.78 -24.51 -2.53
C VAL A 195 -0.71 -24.11 -1.53
N GLU A 196 0.41 -23.62 -2.05
CA GLU A 196 1.56 -23.15 -1.28
C GLU A 196 1.71 -21.62 -1.46
N GLU A 197 1.93 -20.93 -0.36
CA GLU A 197 2.34 -19.52 -0.36
C GLU A 197 3.85 -19.47 -0.18
N LEU A 198 4.56 -18.86 -1.13
CA LEU A 198 5.98 -18.56 -1.07
C LEU A 198 6.19 -17.11 -0.64
N VAL A 199 6.92 -16.90 0.47
CA VAL A 199 7.41 -15.59 0.92
C VAL A 199 8.88 -15.49 0.59
N CYS A 200 9.26 -14.55 -0.27
CA CYS A 200 10.64 -14.35 -0.72
C CYS A 200 11.43 -13.52 0.30
N LEU A 201 12.57 -14.03 0.78
CA LEU A 201 13.36 -13.41 1.84
C LEU A 201 14.70 -12.86 1.37
N ALA A 202 15.42 -13.60 0.51
CA ALA A 202 16.75 -13.23 0.08
C ALA A 202 16.99 -13.69 -1.35
N THR A 203 17.63 -12.85 -2.15
CA THR A 203 18.08 -13.19 -3.50
C THR A 203 19.54 -12.80 -3.68
N TRP A 204 20.32 -13.65 -4.33
CA TRP A 204 21.71 -13.33 -4.71
C TRP A 204 22.08 -14.00 -6.02
N LYS A 205 23.28 -13.69 -6.52
CA LYS A 205 23.81 -14.22 -7.76
C LYS A 205 25.24 -14.72 -7.53
N GLU A 206 25.52 -15.93 -8.03
CA GLU A 206 26.87 -16.50 -8.08
C GLU A 206 27.19 -16.91 -9.53
N GLY A 207 28.16 -16.22 -10.11
CA GLY A 207 28.43 -16.41 -11.54
C GLY A 207 27.19 -16.11 -12.40
N SER A 208 26.72 -17.11 -13.15
CA SER A 208 25.49 -17.03 -13.96
C SER A 208 24.24 -17.49 -13.22
N THR A 209 24.39 -18.12 -12.06
CA THR A 209 23.31 -18.73 -11.27
C THR A 209 22.66 -17.72 -10.35
N ARG A 210 21.34 -17.75 -10.27
CA ARG A 210 20.55 -16.90 -9.36
C ARG A 210 19.88 -17.76 -8.32
N TYR A 211 19.97 -17.32 -7.09
CA TYR A 211 19.40 -17.98 -5.92
C TYR A 211 18.29 -17.16 -5.31
N LEU A 212 17.34 -17.85 -4.71
CA LEU A 212 16.28 -17.28 -3.87
C LEU A 212 16.13 -18.17 -2.63
N VAL A 213 16.12 -17.58 -1.47
CA VAL A 213 15.66 -18.22 -0.22
C VAL A 213 14.31 -17.65 0.15
N GLY A 214 13.38 -18.54 0.43
CA GLY A 214 12.03 -18.17 0.84
C GLY A 214 11.45 -19.16 1.85
N GLN A 215 10.31 -18.76 2.41
CA GLN A 215 9.49 -19.63 3.25
C GLN A 215 8.25 -20.07 2.50
N ILE A 216 7.96 -21.38 2.54
CA ILE A 216 6.76 -21.98 1.98
C ILE A 216 5.81 -22.33 3.12
N SER A 217 4.54 -21.96 2.99
CA SER A 217 3.46 -22.36 3.87
C SER A 217 2.30 -22.97 3.07
N GLN A 218 1.69 -24.03 3.61
CA GLN A 218 0.50 -24.63 3.00
C GLN A 218 -0.75 -23.87 3.48
N VAL A 219 -1.49 -23.29 2.54
CA VAL A 219 -2.66 -22.43 2.86
C VAL A 219 -3.80 -23.23 3.52
N GLN A 220 -3.89 -24.53 3.29
CA GLN A 220 -5.01 -25.37 3.80
C GLN A 220 -4.76 -26.01 5.19
N ARG A 221 -3.55 -25.95 5.73
CA ARG A 221 -3.24 -26.51 7.06
C ARG A 221 -3.33 -25.45 8.15
N LEU A 222 -4.53 -25.11 8.57
CA LEU A 222 -4.78 -24.09 9.60
C LEU A 222 -4.34 -24.48 11.04
N ASN A 223 -4.04 -25.75 11.33
CA ASN A 223 -3.90 -26.27 12.71
C ASN A 223 -2.52 -26.83 13.09
N SER A 224 -1.51 -26.75 12.24
CA SER A 224 -0.14 -27.17 12.59
C SER A 224 0.82 -26.00 12.44
N VAL A 225 1.51 -25.66 13.54
CA VAL A 225 2.66 -24.75 13.48
C VAL A 225 3.76 -25.49 12.73
N ALA A 226 3.96 -25.12 11.45
CA ALA A 226 5.05 -25.65 10.64
C ALA A 226 6.41 -25.24 11.25
N SER A 227 7.34 -26.16 11.33
CA SER A 227 8.69 -25.88 11.81
C SER A 227 9.48 -25.06 10.78
N ASP A 228 10.57 -24.42 11.20
CA ASP A 228 11.46 -23.74 10.26
C ASP A 228 12.06 -24.72 9.24
N GLU A 229 12.32 -25.97 9.64
CA GLU A 229 12.74 -27.07 8.79
C GLU A 229 11.76 -27.36 7.65
N ASP A 230 10.46 -27.26 7.94
CA ASP A 230 9.41 -27.51 6.95
C ASP A 230 9.19 -26.32 6.02
N THR A 231 9.54 -25.11 6.43
CA THR A 231 9.18 -23.88 5.71
C THR A 231 10.28 -23.30 4.85
N TYR A 232 11.53 -23.26 5.33
CA TYR A 232 12.63 -22.70 4.53
C TYR A 232 12.96 -23.55 3.33
N ARG A 233 13.11 -22.95 2.17
CA ARG A 233 13.57 -23.58 0.92
C ARG A 233 14.49 -22.66 0.16
N CYS A 234 15.46 -23.27 -0.50
CA CYS A 234 16.37 -22.62 -1.43
C CYS A 234 15.96 -22.95 -2.86
N PHE A 235 16.03 -21.95 -3.72
CA PHE A 235 15.69 -22.07 -5.13
C PHE A 235 16.85 -21.60 -5.99
N ILE A 236 17.11 -22.30 -7.07
CA ILE A 236 17.93 -21.83 -8.18
C ILE A 236 17.00 -21.52 -9.34
N TYR A 237 17.17 -20.38 -10.01
CA TYR A 237 16.32 -20.02 -11.12
C TYR A 237 17.05 -19.33 -12.27
N LYS A 238 16.48 -19.47 -13.46
CA LYS A 238 16.92 -18.81 -14.69
C LYS A 238 15.71 -18.30 -15.46
N GLY A 239 15.64 -17.00 -15.68
CA GLY A 239 14.63 -16.38 -16.54
C GLY A 239 15.11 -16.30 -17.98
N GLN A 240 14.21 -16.52 -18.92
CA GLN A 240 14.41 -16.37 -20.36
C GLN A 240 13.25 -15.58 -20.95
N HIS A 241 13.56 -14.63 -21.80
CA HIS A 241 12.56 -13.85 -22.52
C HIS A 241 12.67 -14.17 -24.02
N SER A 242 11.59 -14.68 -24.60
CA SER A 242 11.51 -14.98 -26.03
C SER A 242 10.14 -14.53 -26.55
N ASP A 243 10.12 -13.76 -27.63
CA ASP A 243 8.91 -13.35 -28.39
C ASP A 243 7.71 -12.93 -27.53
N LYS A 244 7.95 -12.08 -26.52
CA LYS A 244 6.96 -11.57 -25.54
C LYS A 244 6.55 -12.59 -24.46
N VAL A 245 7.10 -13.80 -24.45
CA VAL A 245 6.85 -14.81 -23.41
C VAL A 245 8.01 -14.80 -22.42
N MET A 246 7.70 -14.60 -21.14
CA MET A 246 8.67 -14.75 -20.06
C MET A 246 8.57 -16.17 -19.49
N THR A 247 9.69 -16.87 -19.44
CA THR A 247 9.79 -18.23 -18.91
C THR A 247 10.79 -18.26 -17.77
N TYR A 248 10.50 -18.98 -16.70
CA TYR A 248 11.45 -19.27 -15.63
C TYR A 248 11.60 -20.77 -15.45
N ASN A 249 12.83 -21.27 -15.51
CA ASN A 249 13.17 -22.60 -15.01
C ASN A 249 13.64 -22.44 -13.55
N ILE A 250 13.08 -23.24 -12.66
CA ILE A 250 13.29 -23.14 -11.20
C ILE A 250 13.51 -24.53 -10.65
N ALA A 251 14.57 -24.71 -9.86
CA ALA A 251 14.78 -25.89 -9.04
C ALA A 251 14.69 -25.50 -7.57
N GLN A 252 14.05 -26.33 -6.76
CA GLN A 252 13.81 -26.16 -5.33
C GLN A 252 14.53 -27.23 -4.52
N SER A 253 15.14 -26.88 -3.39
CA SER A 253 15.70 -27.82 -2.43
C SER A 253 14.62 -28.67 -1.75
N GLY A 254 14.97 -29.88 -1.33
CA GLY A 254 14.07 -30.77 -0.60
C GLY A 254 13.91 -30.39 0.88
N ASP A 255 14.92 -29.73 1.43
CA ASP A 255 15.06 -29.37 2.84
C ASP A 255 15.36 -27.88 3.02
N ALA A 256 15.55 -27.47 4.27
CA ALA A 256 15.88 -26.11 4.65
C ALA A 256 17.37 -25.78 4.46
N THR A 257 17.94 -26.24 3.33
CA THR A 257 19.32 -25.94 2.91
C THR A 257 19.36 -25.51 1.47
N CYS A 258 20.53 -25.06 0.98
CA CYS A 258 20.78 -24.88 -0.44
C CYS A 258 21.52 -26.09 -1.06
N ASN A 259 21.56 -27.23 -0.36
CA ASN A 259 22.13 -28.46 -0.90
C ASN A 259 21.15 -29.15 -1.84
N GLY A 260 21.64 -29.99 -2.75
CA GLY A 260 20.79 -30.74 -3.69
C GLY A 260 20.14 -29.89 -4.78
N VAL A 261 20.54 -28.63 -4.93
CA VAL A 261 20.20 -27.78 -6.08
C VAL A 261 21.49 -27.31 -6.72
N SER A 262 21.75 -27.77 -7.95
CA SER A 262 22.98 -27.48 -8.71
C SER A 262 22.70 -26.64 -9.95
N SER A 263 21.51 -26.77 -10.53
CA SER A 263 21.08 -26.05 -11.71
C SER A 263 19.57 -25.74 -11.65
N PRO A 264 19.05 -24.85 -12.50
CA PRO A 264 17.61 -24.59 -12.58
C PRO A 264 16.74 -25.77 -13.02
N THR A 265 17.38 -26.88 -13.43
CA THR A 265 16.73 -28.13 -13.90
C THR A 265 16.98 -29.32 -12.99
N GLU A 266 17.75 -29.13 -11.89
CA GLU A 266 18.13 -30.21 -10.97
C GLU A 266 17.83 -29.79 -9.52
N GLY A 267 16.94 -30.53 -8.88
CA GLY A 267 16.51 -30.29 -7.49
C GLY A 267 15.45 -31.29 -7.07
N SER A 268 15.03 -31.22 -5.83
CA SER A 268 13.95 -32.08 -5.28
C SER A 268 12.60 -31.83 -5.97
N ARG A 269 12.38 -30.60 -6.42
CA ARG A 269 11.25 -30.20 -7.26
C ARG A 269 11.75 -29.23 -8.30
N THR A 270 11.40 -29.45 -9.56
CA THR A 270 11.66 -28.51 -10.64
C THR A 270 10.35 -27.94 -11.19
N MET A 271 10.39 -26.71 -11.67
CA MET A 271 9.23 -26.01 -12.22
C MET A 271 9.64 -25.21 -13.44
N LYS A 272 8.77 -25.21 -14.46
CA LYS A 272 8.89 -24.33 -15.61
C LYS A 272 7.68 -23.40 -15.63
N LEU A 273 7.88 -22.17 -15.19
CA LEU A 273 6.85 -21.13 -15.23
C LEU A 273 6.84 -20.48 -16.60
N THR A 274 5.66 -20.30 -17.17
CA THR A 274 5.46 -19.59 -18.44
C THR A 274 4.41 -18.51 -18.21
N ASN A 275 4.74 -17.27 -18.52
CA ASN A 275 3.78 -16.19 -18.46
C ASN A 275 2.69 -16.40 -19.51
N SER A 276 1.45 -16.50 -19.06
CA SER A 276 0.25 -16.63 -19.89
C SER A 276 -0.43 -15.28 -20.11
N ASP A 277 0.33 -14.20 -20.28
CA ASP A 277 -0.24 -12.87 -20.38
C ASP A 277 -1.05 -12.69 -21.66
N ASP A 278 -2.34 -13.00 -21.60
CA ASP A 278 -3.35 -12.63 -22.59
C ASP A 278 -3.65 -11.13 -22.50
N GLU A 279 -2.62 -10.27 -22.65
CA GLU A 279 -2.82 -8.81 -22.68
C GLU A 279 -3.84 -8.40 -23.75
N HIS A 280 -4.01 -9.22 -24.78
CA HIS A 280 -4.92 -8.93 -25.91
C HIS A 280 -6.39 -9.14 -25.57
N ASN A 281 -6.72 -9.91 -24.55
CA ASN A 281 -8.09 -10.23 -24.17
C ASN A 281 -8.60 -9.43 -22.95
N ARG A 282 -7.79 -8.54 -22.38
CA ARG A 282 -8.19 -7.72 -21.24
C ARG A 282 -8.93 -6.48 -21.71
N CYS A 283 -10.05 -6.18 -21.03
CA CYS A 283 -10.70 -4.91 -21.23
C CYS A 283 -9.90 -3.76 -20.58
N HIS A 284 -10.23 -2.53 -20.94
CA HIS A 284 -9.61 -1.32 -20.40
C HIS A 284 -10.64 -0.47 -19.67
N PHE A 285 -10.22 0.20 -18.60
CA PHE A 285 -11.04 1.21 -17.96
C PHE A 285 -11.20 2.40 -18.91
N PRO A 286 -12.40 3.01 -18.99
CA PRO A 286 -12.64 4.14 -19.87
C PRO A 286 -11.74 5.34 -19.60
N SER A 287 -11.41 6.09 -20.64
CA SER A 287 -10.56 7.28 -20.55
C SER A 287 -11.03 8.27 -19.48
N TRP A 288 -12.33 8.49 -19.33
CA TRP A 288 -12.91 9.42 -18.36
C TRP A 288 -12.73 9.00 -16.88
N ILE A 289 -12.37 7.73 -16.60
CA ILE A 289 -11.97 7.26 -15.27
C ILE A 289 -10.46 7.45 -15.09
N VAL A 290 -9.66 7.08 -16.10
CA VAL A 290 -8.22 7.03 -16.00
C VAL A 290 -7.55 8.38 -16.26
N GLU A 291 -8.28 9.37 -16.74
CA GLU A 291 -7.79 10.74 -17.01
C GLU A 291 -7.08 11.35 -15.79
N HIS A 292 -7.56 11.08 -14.60
CA HIS A 292 -6.97 11.58 -13.36
C HIS A 292 -5.92 10.64 -12.75
N HIS A 293 -5.72 9.43 -13.28
CA HIS A 293 -4.82 8.38 -12.79
C HIS A 293 -5.00 8.00 -11.32
N LYS A 294 -5.24 8.95 -10.43
CA LYS A 294 -5.42 8.77 -8.99
C LYS A 294 -6.72 9.37 -8.49
N TRP A 295 -7.46 8.56 -7.74
CA TRP A 295 -8.67 8.94 -7.04
C TRP A 295 -8.50 8.62 -5.55
N PHE A 296 -9.24 9.30 -4.69
CA PHE A 296 -9.17 9.16 -3.25
C PHE A 296 -10.57 8.94 -2.68
N SER A 297 -10.69 8.12 -1.62
CA SER A 297 -11.90 8.11 -0.80
C SER A 297 -12.12 9.47 -0.15
N LEU A 298 -13.35 9.82 0.26
CA LEU A 298 -13.66 11.13 0.83
C LEU A 298 -12.81 11.44 2.08
N ASP A 299 -12.58 10.43 2.91
CA ASP A 299 -11.75 10.50 4.13
C ASP A 299 -10.26 10.34 3.86
N HIS A 300 -9.86 10.13 2.60
CA HIS A 300 -8.49 9.83 2.18
C HIS A 300 -7.88 8.55 2.76
N SER A 301 -8.68 7.66 3.36
CA SER A 301 -8.19 6.39 3.90
C SER A 301 -7.65 5.44 2.80
N HIS A 302 -8.09 5.61 1.56
CA HIS A 302 -7.66 4.80 0.43
C HIS A 302 -7.37 5.63 -0.81
N GLN A 303 -6.37 5.18 -1.58
CA GLN A 303 -6.02 5.70 -2.89
C GLN A 303 -6.36 4.66 -3.97
N TYR A 304 -6.99 5.10 -5.05
CA TYR A 304 -7.39 4.29 -6.21
C TYR A 304 -6.51 4.70 -7.40
N HIS A 305 -5.56 3.86 -7.76
CA HIS A 305 -4.54 4.16 -8.75
C HIS A 305 -4.73 3.32 -10.01
N PHE A 306 -5.07 3.96 -11.14
CA PHE A 306 -5.15 3.32 -12.44
C PHE A 306 -3.79 3.29 -13.11
N THR A 307 -3.36 2.09 -13.58
CA THR A 307 -2.07 1.95 -14.27
C THR A 307 -2.09 2.60 -15.65
N THR A 308 -0.89 2.92 -16.16
CA THR A 308 -0.73 3.57 -17.49
C THR A 308 -1.31 2.76 -18.65
N LYS A 309 -1.38 1.43 -18.52
CA LYS A 309 -2.02 0.53 -19.50
C LYS A 309 -3.54 0.49 -19.39
N ASN A 310 -4.14 1.20 -18.44
CA ASN A 310 -5.59 1.32 -18.19
C ASN A 310 -6.33 0.00 -17.96
N ALA A 311 -5.64 -1.09 -17.72
CA ALA A 311 -6.24 -2.40 -17.47
C ALA A 311 -6.30 -2.77 -15.98
N THR A 312 -5.52 -2.10 -15.14
CA THR A 312 -5.38 -2.41 -13.71
C THR A 312 -5.68 -1.22 -12.83
N LEU A 313 -6.50 -1.45 -11.81
CA LEU A 313 -6.77 -0.55 -10.71
C LEU A 313 -6.12 -1.12 -9.44
N LYS A 314 -5.26 -0.35 -8.80
CA LYS A 314 -4.67 -0.65 -7.50
C LYS A 314 -5.35 0.17 -6.43
N ILE A 315 -5.81 -0.48 -5.36
CA ILE A 315 -6.34 0.19 -4.17
C ILE A 315 -5.26 0.13 -3.10
N MET A 316 -4.77 1.30 -2.73
CA MET A 316 -3.68 1.50 -1.79
C MET A 316 -4.21 2.04 -0.47
N ASN A 317 -3.48 1.83 0.62
CA ASN A 317 -3.73 2.49 1.89
C ASN A 317 -3.56 4.02 1.82
N GLU A 318 -3.76 4.72 2.93
CA GLU A 318 -3.76 6.19 3.04
C GLU A 318 -2.48 6.84 2.50
N ASP A 319 -1.31 6.30 2.84
CA ASP A 319 0.00 6.84 2.42
C ASP A 319 0.45 6.34 1.05
N GLY A 320 -0.24 5.35 0.48
CA GLY A 320 0.10 4.74 -0.81
C GLY A 320 1.29 3.77 -0.74
N SER A 321 1.70 3.35 0.45
CA SER A 321 2.84 2.44 0.65
C SER A 321 2.47 0.97 0.47
N PHE A 322 1.19 0.61 0.71
CA PHE A 322 0.73 -0.76 0.69
C PHE A 322 -0.47 -0.95 -0.26
N GLU A 323 -0.39 -1.96 -1.13
CA GLU A 323 -1.46 -2.36 -2.05
C GLU A 323 -2.40 -3.35 -1.36
N GLU A 324 -3.60 -2.89 -1.00
CA GLU A 324 -4.62 -3.73 -0.34
C GLU A 324 -5.35 -4.64 -1.32
N LYS A 325 -5.63 -4.11 -2.52
CA LYS A 325 -6.34 -4.83 -3.58
C LYS A 325 -5.82 -4.45 -4.95
N ARG A 326 -5.75 -5.44 -5.84
CA ARG A 326 -5.47 -5.27 -7.27
C ARG A 326 -6.68 -5.76 -8.07
N LEU A 327 -7.18 -4.94 -8.96
CA LEU A 327 -8.33 -5.23 -9.81
C LEU A 327 -7.90 -5.09 -11.27
N VAL A 328 -7.99 -6.19 -12.02
CA VAL A 328 -7.67 -6.21 -13.45
C VAL A 328 -8.96 -6.33 -14.24
N CYS A 329 -9.16 -5.46 -15.21
CA CYS A 329 -10.36 -5.50 -16.06
C CYS A 329 -10.44 -6.85 -16.79
N HIS A 330 -11.53 -7.59 -16.59
CA HIS A 330 -11.76 -8.88 -17.25
C HIS A 330 -12.70 -8.73 -18.45
N SER A 331 -13.90 -8.16 -18.25
CA SER A 331 -14.89 -7.98 -19.32
C SER A 331 -15.83 -6.82 -19.03
N ILE A 332 -16.22 -6.09 -20.07
CA ILE A 332 -17.21 -5.03 -19.99
C ILE A 332 -18.58 -5.64 -20.30
N LEU A 333 -19.53 -5.47 -19.38
CA LEU A 333 -20.91 -5.97 -19.54
C LEU A 333 -21.84 -4.89 -20.08
N GLU A 334 -21.65 -3.64 -19.65
CA GLU A 334 -22.49 -2.51 -20.07
C GLU A 334 -21.66 -1.23 -20.05
N GLN A 335 -21.80 -0.42 -21.09
CA GLN A 335 -21.22 0.92 -21.16
C GLN A 335 -22.22 1.86 -21.78
N LYS A 336 -22.66 2.88 -21.02
CA LYS A 336 -23.58 3.92 -21.50
C LYS A 336 -22.89 5.24 -21.55
N GLU A 337 -22.69 5.77 -22.75
CA GLU A 337 -22.03 7.04 -23.01
C GLU A 337 -20.78 7.24 -22.12
N LYS A 338 -20.35 8.45 -21.86
CA LYS A 338 -19.21 8.75 -20.95
C LYS A 338 -19.66 8.88 -19.47
N LYS A 339 -20.74 8.21 -19.06
CA LYS A 339 -21.36 8.42 -17.73
C LYS A 339 -21.40 7.17 -16.85
N HIS A 340 -21.47 5.98 -17.46
CA HIS A 340 -21.67 4.74 -16.72
C HIS A 340 -20.96 3.57 -17.40
N ILE A 341 -20.32 2.72 -16.60
CA ILE A 341 -19.80 1.43 -17.05
C ILE A 341 -20.03 0.37 -15.98
N LYS A 342 -20.44 -0.83 -16.43
CA LYS A 342 -20.51 -2.07 -15.63
C LYS A 342 -19.53 -3.07 -16.21
N LEU A 343 -18.65 -3.60 -15.39
CA LEU A 343 -17.62 -4.54 -15.79
C LEU A 343 -17.38 -5.60 -14.72
N VAL A 344 -16.80 -6.71 -15.13
CA VAL A 344 -16.22 -7.72 -14.24
C VAL A 344 -14.72 -7.48 -14.16
N ALA A 345 -14.18 -7.45 -12.95
CA ALA A 345 -12.75 -7.40 -12.70
C ALA A 345 -12.27 -8.67 -12.01
N HIS A 346 -11.09 -9.15 -12.37
CA HIS A 346 -10.33 -10.10 -11.57
C HIS A 346 -9.70 -9.34 -10.40
N VAL A 347 -9.99 -9.76 -9.18
CA VAL A 347 -9.58 -9.09 -7.95
C VAL A 347 -8.60 -9.97 -7.20
N THR A 348 -7.49 -9.38 -6.76
CA THR A 348 -6.55 -9.98 -5.80
C THR A 348 -6.59 -9.16 -4.51
N LYS A 349 -6.79 -9.81 -3.37
CA LYS A 349 -6.74 -9.23 -2.02
C LYS A 349 -5.85 -10.10 -1.14
N GLY A 350 -4.70 -9.58 -0.71
CA GLY A 350 -3.65 -10.43 -0.16
C GLY A 350 -3.22 -11.46 -1.20
N CYS A 351 -3.33 -12.75 -0.89
CA CYS A 351 -3.09 -13.84 -1.83
C CYS A 351 -4.39 -14.54 -2.28
N GLN A 352 -5.56 -14.01 -1.93
CA GLN A 352 -6.84 -14.52 -2.43
C GLN A 352 -7.22 -13.82 -3.72
N SER A 353 -7.70 -14.57 -4.69
CA SER A 353 -8.16 -14.04 -5.98
C SER A 353 -9.56 -14.54 -6.34
N GLY A 354 -10.25 -13.79 -7.16
CA GLY A 354 -11.60 -14.09 -7.64
C GLY A 354 -12.10 -13.00 -8.57
N HIS A 355 -13.39 -13.02 -8.89
CA HIS A 355 -14.03 -12.04 -9.78
C HIS A 355 -15.05 -11.20 -9.03
N MET A 356 -15.16 -9.92 -9.39
CA MET A 356 -16.06 -8.98 -8.74
C MET A 356 -16.71 -8.05 -9.77
N CYS A 357 -17.98 -7.74 -9.55
CA CYS A 357 -18.71 -6.75 -10.34
C CYS A 357 -18.35 -5.34 -9.89
N LEU A 358 -17.99 -4.49 -10.83
CA LEU A 358 -17.75 -3.07 -10.63
C LEU A 358 -18.68 -2.25 -11.51
N LYS A 359 -19.28 -1.20 -10.92
CA LYS A 359 -20.05 -0.20 -11.67
C LYS A 359 -19.50 1.18 -11.33
N PHE A 360 -19.08 1.91 -12.34
CA PHE A 360 -18.61 3.27 -12.18
C PHE A 360 -19.65 4.24 -12.73
N HIS A 361 -19.96 5.26 -11.95
CA HIS A 361 -20.84 6.35 -12.34
C HIS A 361 -20.06 7.67 -12.27
N ARG A 362 -19.91 8.34 -13.42
CA ARG A 362 -19.35 9.68 -13.46
C ARG A 362 -20.34 10.66 -12.86
N ARG A 363 -19.87 11.45 -11.88
CA ARG A 363 -20.60 12.55 -11.27
C ARG A 363 -19.96 13.87 -11.69
N GLU A 364 -20.64 14.98 -11.44
CA GLU A 364 -20.11 16.30 -11.73
C GLU A 364 -18.93 16.65 -10.79
N GLY A 365 -18.12 17.66 -11.16
CA GLY A 365 -17.08 18.21 -10.29
C GLY A 365 -15.89 17.30 -10.01
N ASN A 366 -15.55 16.36 -10.92
CA ASN A 366 -14.48 15.37 -10.72
C ASN A 366 -14.77 14.42 -9.56
N VAL A 367 -16.02 14.03 -9.40
CA VAL A 367 -16.48 13.01 -8.46
C VAL A 367 -16.84 11.75 -9.22
N LEU A 368 -16.43 10.60 -8.71
CA LEU A 368 -16.70 9.28 -9.24
C LEU A 368 -17.40 8.43 -8.17
N GLU A 369 -18.48 7.78 -8.51
CA GLU A 369 -19.12 6.81 -7.63
C GLU A 369 -18.82 5.40 -8.15
N LEU A 370 -18.18 4.59 -7.30
CA LEU A 370 -17.91 3.18 -7.52
C LEU A 370 -18.92 2.36 -6.71
N GLN A 371 -19.63 1.48 -7.39
CA GLN A 371 -20.41 0.44 -6.78
C GLN A 371 -19.71 -0.90 -7.02
N GLN A 372 -19.35 -1.59 -5.96
CA GLN A 372 -18.65 -2.87 -6.02
C GLN A 372 -19.42 -3.97 -5.30
N GLY A 373 -19.27 -5.21 -5.75
CA GLY A 373 -19.79 -6.38 -5.05
C GLY A 373 -19.17 -6.52 -3.66
N SER A 374 -19.85 -7.19 -2.76
CA SER A 374 -19.40 -7.42 -1.38
C SER A 374 -18.45 -8.62 -1.28
N THR A 375 -18.62 -9.62 -2.14
CA THR A 375 -17.86 -10.87 -2.16
C THR A 375 -17.13 -11.07 -3.50
N MET A 376 -16.14 -11.94 -3.51
CA MET A 376 -15.46 -12.39 -4.73
C MET A 376 -16.07 -13.73 -5.17
N SER A 377 -16.39 -13.84 -6.45
CA SER A 377 -16.86 -15.08 -7.08
C SER A 377 -15.70 -15.82 -7.75
N GLU A 378 -15.71 -17.15 -7.74
CA GLU A 378 -14.74 -17.95 -8.49
C GLU A 378 -14.95 -17.81 -10.00
N SER A 379 -16.21 -17.71 -10.44
CA SER A 379 -16.59 -17.59 -11.85
C SER A 379 -16.86 -16.13 -12.24
N PRO A 380 -16.32 -15.66 -13.38
CA PRO A 380 -16.62 -14.32 -13.88
C PRO A 380 -18.09 -14.13 -14.27
N GLN A 381 -18.81 -15.21 -14.66
CA GLN A 381 -20.22 -15.17 -15.03
C GLN A 381 -21.10 -14.82 -13.83
N ASP A 382 -20.74 -15.30 -12.64
CA ASP A 382 -21.53 -15.12 -11.42
C ASP A 382 -21.17 -13.85 -10.64
N ALA A 383 -20.06 -13.21 -11.00
CA ALA A 383 -19.55 -12.03 -10.28
C ALA A 383 -20.55 -10.86 -10.17
N CYS A 384 -21.49 -10.75 -11.11
CA CYS A 384 -22.50 -9.67 -11.15
C CYS A 384 -23.90 -10.10 -10.73
N ASN A 385 -24.07 -11.31 -10.17
CA ASN A 385 -25.35 -11.83 -9.70
C ASN A 385 -25.70 -11.38 -8.27
N GLU A 386 -24.72 -10.78 -7.56
CA GLU A 386 -24.94 -10.28 -6.20
C GLU A 386 -25.93 -9.13 -6.14
N ARG A 387 -26.75 -9.10 -5.08
CA ARG A 387 -27.71 -8.04 -4.77
C ARG A 387 -27.11 -6.97 -3.87
N ASP A 388 -26.15 -7.34 -3.04
CA ASP A 388 -25.50 -6.42 -2.10
C ASP A 388 -24.29 -5.74 -2.72
N HIS A 389 -24.34 -4.43 -2.72
CA HIS A 389 -23.29 -3.60 -3.29
C HIS A 389 -22.85 -2.53 -2.29
N THR A 390 -21.53 -2.34 -2.21
CA THR A 390 -20.95 -1.22 -1.46
C THR A 390 -20.77 -0.02 -2.39
N TYR A 391 -21.20 1.15 -1.92
CA TYR A 391 -21.02 2.41 -2.64
C TYR A 391 -19.82 3.17 -2.07
N ILE A 392 -18.90 3.53 -2.94
CA ILE A 392 -17.69 4.27 -2.60
C ILE A 392 -17.68 5.53 -3.44
N THR A 393 -17.56 6.67 -2.78
CA THR A 393 -17.44 7.96 -3.46
C THR A 393 -15.96 8.34 -3.52
N LEU A 394 -15.50 8.61 -4.73
CA LEU A 394 -14.11 8.93 -5.02
C LEU A 394 -14.00 10.36 -5.56
N ILE A 395 -12.93 11.02 -5.15
CA ILE A 395 -12.60 12.39 -5.56
C ILE A 395 -11.17 12.46 -6.10
N THR A 396 -10.90 13.47 -6.92
CA THR A 396 -9.54 13.78 -7.37
C THR A 396 -8.90 14.83 -6.46
N THR A 397 -7.62 15.11 -6.64
CA THR A 397 -6.92 16.21 -5.97
C THR A 397 -7.37 17.59 -6.46
N THR A 398 -7.93 17.65 -7.68
CA THR A 398 -8.41 18.87 -8.34
C THR A 398 -9.92 18.84 -8.42
N LEU A 399 -10.57 19.31 -7.37
CA LEU A 399 -12.01 19.50 -7.33
C LEU A 399 -12.35 20.91 -7.84
N TYR A 400 -13.40 21.01 -8.67
CA TYR A 400 -13.90 22.30 -9.14
C TYR A 400 -15.16 22.70 -8.37
N PRO A 401 -15.21 23.92 -7.80
CA PRO A 401 -16.40 24.43 -7.18
C PRO A 401 -17.57 24.44 -8.15
N MET A 402 -18.74 24.05 -7.67
CA MET A 402 -19.97 24.06 -8.44
C MET A 402 -21.11 24.61 -7.60
N ARG A 403 -22.13 25.10 -8.28
CA ARG A 403 -23.33 25.62 -7.63
C ARG A 403 -23.96 24.54 -6.74
N CYS A 404 -24.26 24.89 -5.47
CA CYS A 404 -24.92 23.97 -4.57
C CYS A 404 -26.32 23.60 -5.08
N PRO A 405 -26.80 22.36 -4.90
CA PRO A 405 -28.07 21.88 -5.48
C PRO A 405 -29.33 22.41 -4.79
N ILE A 406 -29.19 22.94 -3.60
CA ILE A 406 -30.26 23.53 -2.78
C ILE A 406 -29.84 24.91 -2.29
N PHE A 407 -30.80 25.82 -2.14
CA PHE A 407 -30.55 27.20 -1.75
C PHE A 407 -31.45 27.59 -0.59
N GLY A 408 -30.94 28.42 0.29
CA GLY A 408 -31.70 29.05 1.37
C GLY A 408 -30.93 29.11 2.69
N ARG A 409 -31.55 29.82 3.63
CA ARG A 409 -31.15 29.89 5.04
C ARG A 409 -32.11 29.02 5.84
N TYR A 410 -31.55 28.16 6.66
CA TYR A 410 -32.29 27.16 7.41
C TYR A 410 -31.97 27.27 8.90
N THR A 411 -32.97 27.06 9.74
CA THR A 411 -32.82 26.89 11.18
C THR A 411 -32.93 25.43 11.56
N VAL A 412 -32.10 24.96 12.47
CA VAL A 412 -32.14 23.61 13.01
C VAL A 412 -33.33 23.46 13.96
N ILE A 413 -34.20 22.48 13.67
CA ILE A 413 -35.32 22.12 14.55
C ILE A 413 -34.86 21.11 15.59
N ASN A 414 -34.11 20.08 15.17
CA ASN A 414 -33.48 19.10 16.04
C ASN A 414 -32.26 18.50 15.38
N SER A 415 -31.34 18.01 16.20
CA SER A 415 -30.11 17.34 15.77
C SER A 415 -29.97 15.94 16.37
N LEU A 416 -29.05 15.14 15.82
CA LEU A 416 -28.69 13.84 16.38
C LEU A 416 -27.99 14.01 17.75
N ALA A 417 -27.25 15.10 17.94
CA ALA A 417 -26.59 15.46 19.19
C ALA A 417 -27.60 15.67 20.33
N ASP A 418 -28.70 16.40 20.05
CA ASP A 418 -29.78 16.64 21.04
C ASP A 418 -30.43 15.33 21.48
N ARG A 419 -30.59 14.35 20.57
CA ARG A 419 -31.15 13.04 20.90
C ARG A 419 -30.22 12.24 21.81
N ARG A 420 -28.91 12.33 21.62
CA ARG A 420 -27.90 11.67 22.47
C ARG A 420 -27.86 12.30 23.86
N LYS A 421 -27.89 13.62 23.97
CA LYS A 421 -27.94 14.36 25.27
C LYS A 421 -29.19 13.98 26.06
N ARG A 422 -30.38 13.96 25.47
CA ARG A 422 -31.62 13.52 26.12
C ARG A 422 -31.58 12.09 26.60
N ARG A 423 -30.90 11.19 25.90
CA ARG A 423 -30.76 9.79 26.31
C ARG A 423 -29.81 9.62 27.49
N GLN A 424 -28.77 10.45 27.60
CA GLN A 424 -27.82 10.47 28.73
C GLN A 424 -28.45 11.12 29.98
N GLN A 425 -29.26 12.13 29.81
CA GLN A 425 -29.98 12.81 30.92
C GLN A 425 -31.04 11.91 31.58
N LEU A 426 -31.60 10.94 30.86
CA LEU A 426 -32.54 9.94 31.40
C LEU A 426 -31.84 8.83 32.23
N THR A 427 -30.50 8.78 32.22
CA THR A 427 -29.72 7.78 32.95
C THR A 427 -28.93 8.35 34.15
N ILE A 428 -28.94 9.64 34.35
CA ILE A 428 -28.25 10.28 35.49
C ILE A 428 -29.32 11.02 36.31
N GLY A 429 -29.67 10.42 37.44
CA GLY A 429 -30.49 11.07 38.48
C GLY A 429 -29.73 12.22 39.10
N ASP A 430 -30.51 13.22 39.37
CA ASP A 430 -30.26 14.48 40.10
C ASP A 430 -29.24 14.32 41.25
N ASP A 431 -28.21 15.21 41.25
CA ASP A 431 -27.69 15.87 42.45
C ASP A 431 -26.46 16.72 42.12
N SER A 432 -26.61 18.00 42.25
CA SER A 432 -25.79 19.01 42.95
C SER A 432 -25.69 20.35 42.23
N GLU A 433 -26.15 21.31 43.02
CA GLU A 433 -26.05 22.77 42.81
C GLU A 433 -24.60 23.28 42.85
N ASP A 434 -24.49 24.43 42.23
CA ASP A 434 -23.54 25.52 42.49
C ASP A 434 -22.18 25.52 41.78
N GLY A 435 -22.01 26.58 40.98
CA GLY A 435 -20.72 27.01 40.43
C GLY A 435 -20.84 27.85 39.18
N GLN A 436 -21.01 29.16 39.32
CA GLN A 436 -20.76 30.16 38.27
C GLN A 436 -19.39 29.91 37.63
N LYS A 437 -19.38 29.26 36.46
CA LYS A 437 -18.24 29.24 35.56
C LYS A 437 -18.56 30.07 34.33
N GLN A 438 -17.67 31.01 34.01
CA GLN A 438 -17.60 31.70 32.75
C GLN A 438 -17.94 30.74 31.62
N ALA A 439 -18.87 31.14 30.74
CA ALA A 439 -19.30 30.35 29.59
C ALA A 439 -18.13 30.14 28.63
N GLU A 440 -17.29 29.15 28.89
CA GLU A 440 -16.51 28.52 27.87
C GLU A 440 -17.50 27.93 26.85
N CYS A 441 -17.24 28.16 25.57
CA CYS A 441 -18.02 27.61 24.48
C CYS A 441 -17.99 26.07 24.52
N VAL A 442 -18.82 25.45 25.31
CA VAL A 442 -18.86 24.01 25.58
C VAL A 442 -19.69 23.24 24.55
N SER A 443 -20.42 23.92 23.65
CA SER A 443 -21.34 23.24 22.73
C SER A 443 -21.15 23.74 21.29
N ASP A 444 -20.61 22.87 20.47
CA ASP A 444 -20.55 22.97 19.00
C ASP A 444 -21.92 22.67 18.32
N ASP A 445 -23.03 22.96 19.03
CA ASP A 445 -24.37 22.69 18.51
C ASP A 445 -24.69 23.66 17.37
N VAL A 446 -24.79 23.11 16.16
CA VAL A 446 -25.19 23.88 14.98
C VAL A 446 -26.65 24.32 15.13
N HIS A 447 -26.90 25.62 15.03
CA HIS A 447 -28.23 26.22 15.13
C HIS A 447 -28.79 26.69 13.79
N SER A 448 -27.93 26.98 12.81
CA SER A 448 -28.38 27.36 11.46
C SER A 448 -27.44 26.85 10.35
N VAL A 449 -27.99 26.70 9.16
CA VAL A 449 -27.29 26.29 7.95
C VAL A 449 -27.66 27.24 6.82
N SER A 450 -26.67 27.82 6.16
CA SER A 450 -26.84 28.64 4.97
C SER A 450 -26.29 27.91 3.76
N ILE A 451 -27.09 27.68 2.72
CA ILE A 451 -26.66 26.92 1.52
C ILE A 451 -26.83 27.80 0.28
N GLY A 452 -25.75 27.94 -0.51
CA GLY A 452 -25.74 28.71 -1.75
C GLY A 452 -25.96 30.21 -1.57
N CYS A 453 -25.69 30.74 -0.38
CA CYS A 453 -25.87 32.17 -0.07
C CYS A 453 -24.59 33.00 -0.30
N GLY A 454 -23.47 32.41 -0.64
CA GLY A 454 -22.26 33.11 -1.06
C GLY A 454 -22.36 33.67 -2.48
N ALA A 455 -21.43 34.54 -2.88
CA ALA A 455 -21.42 35.22 -4.18
C ALA A 455 -21.42 34.24 -5.37
N GLY A 456 -20.72 33.10 -5.25
CA GLY A 456 -20.67 32.05 -6.28
C GLY A 456 -21.79 31.02 -6.19
N GLN A 457 -22.63 31.07 -5.14
CA GLN A 457 -23.65 30.05 -4.83
C GLN A 457 -23.10 28.63 -4.69
N ASP A 458 -21.79 28.50 -4.49
CA ASP A 458 -21.01 27.26 -4.46
C ASP A 458 -20.57 26.87 -3.04
N THR A 459 -21.04 27.61 -2.02
CA THR A 459 -20.68 27.37 -0.63
C THR A 459 -21.89 27.09 0.24
N PHE A 460 -21.68 26.35 1.32
CA PHE A 460 -22.62 26.25 2.41
C PHE A 460 -21.88 26.40 3.76
N GLU A 461 -22.61 26.85 4.75
CA GLU A 461 -22.06 27.23 6.06
C GLU A 461 -22.90 26.61 7.17
N PHE A 462 -22.23 25.92 8.09
CA PHE A 462 -22.80 25.53 9.38
C PHE A 462 -22.42 26.56 10.43
N LYS A 463 -23.43 27.15 11.10
CA LYS A 463 -23.21 28.08 12.20
C LYS A 463 -23.59 27.46 13.52
N SER A 464 -22.63 27.41 14.43
CA SER A 464 -22.83 27.10 15.83
C SER A 464 -22.74 28.39 16.66
N THR A 465 -22.92 28.27 17.96
CA THR A 465 -22.76 29.42 18.90
C THR A 465 -21.30 29.91 18.92
N CYS A 466 -20.34 29.04 18.73
CA CYS A 466 -18.91 29.30 18.86
C CYS A 466 -18.16 29.40 17.54
N THR A 467 -18.60 28.68 16.53
CA THR A 467 -17.87 28.55 15.28
C THR A 467 -18.76 28.64 14.05
N SER A 468 -18.16 29.05 12.95
CA SER A 468 -18.76 28.97 11.62
C SER A 468 -17.85 28.19 10.70
N THR A 469 -18.34 27.10 10.13
CA THR A 469 -17.58 26.29 9.20
C THR A 469 -18.17 26.37 7.80
N VAL A 470 -17.35 26.86 6.86
CA VAL A 470 -17.75 27.01 5.45
C VAL A 470 -17.19 25.86 4.63
N TYR A 471 -18.03 25.31 3.79
CA TYR A 471 -17.71 24.23 2.86
C TYR A 471 -18.01 24.68 1.42
N THR A 472 -17.24 24.15 0.48
CA THR A 472 -17.44 24.34 -0.95
C THR A 472 -18.12 23.13 -1.56
N CYS A 473 -19.15 23.36 -2.39
CA CYS A 473 -19.87 22.31 -3.13
C CYS A 473 -19.06 21.86 -4.36
N TYR A 474 -18.88 20.55 -4.54
CA TYR A 474 -18.08 20.01 -5.66
C TYR A 474 -18.86 19.13 -6.62
N GLY A 475 -19.70 18.23 -6.13
CA GLY A 475 -20.47 17.33 -6.99
C GLY A 475 -21.80 16.96 -6.38
N SER A 476 -22.87 16.94 -7.18
CA SER A 476 -24.19 16.57 -6.69
C SER A 476 -24.93 15.65 -7.67
N TRP A 477 -25.78 14.79 -7.13
CA TRP A 477 -26.70 13.95 -7.89
C TRP A 477 -27.89 13.53 -7.04
N SER A 478 -28.90 12.97 -7.69
CA SER A 478 -30.06 12.40 -7.01
C SER A 478 -30.19 10.92 -7.33
N ALA A 479 -30.56 10.11 -6.35
CA ALA A 479 -30.88 8.70 -6.50
C ALA A 479 -31.83 8.23 -5.41
N GLY A 480 -32.84 7.42 -5.77
CA GLY A 480 -33.80 6.86 -4.82
C GLY A 480 -34.55 7.90 -3.98
N GLY A 481 -34.92 9.06 -4.58
CA GLY A 481 -35.64 10.14 -3.89
C GLY A 481 -34.79 10.95 -2.90
N ARG A 482 -33.47 10.73 -2.87
CA ARG A 482 -32.50 11.44 -2.02
C ARG A 482 -31.51 12.23 -2.87
N GLY A 483 -31.08 13.38 -2.36
CA GLY A 483 -29.98 14.15 -2.93
C GLY A 483 -28.66 13.81 -2.23
N TYR A 484 -27.60 13.86 -3.00
CA TYR A 484 -26.22 13.68 -2.54
C TYR A 484 -25.39 14.87 -2.99
N LEU A 485 -24.56 15.38 -2.09
CA LEU A 485 -23.64 16.49 -2.36
C LEU A 485 -22.28 16.19 -1.74
N VAL A 486 -21.25 16.19 -2.56
CA VAL A 486 -19.86 16.11 -2.11
C VAL A 486 -19.36 17.53 -1.87
N ALA A 487 -18.79 17.76 -0.70
CA ALA A 487 -18.27 19.06 -0.31
C ALA A 487 -16.97 18.94 0.50
N GLY A 488 -16.16 19.98 0.49
CA GLY A 488 -14.92 20.06 1.27
C GLY A 488 -14.78 21.41 1.95
N ALA A 489 -14.03 21.47 3.06
CA ALA A 489 -13.82 22.71 3.82
C ALA A 489 -13.12 23.78 2.96
N ALA A 490 -13.69 24.98 2.93
CA ALA A 490 -13.23 26.10 2.10
C ALA A 490 -11.87 26.69 2.54
N ALA A 491 -11.45 26.46 3.76
CA ALA A 491 -10.27 27.08 4.34
C ALA A 491 -9.31 26.04 4.95
N ARG A 492 -8.39 25.48 4.11
CA ARG A 492 -7.06 25.05 4.57
C ARG A 492 -6.14 24.80 3.38
N PRO A 493 -5.06 25.58 3.18
CA PRO A 493 -4.11 25.38 2.10
C PRO A 493 -3.06 24.29 2.36
N ALA A 494 -3.16 23.56 3.45
CA ALA A 494 -2.16 22.55 3.79
C ALA A 494 -2.82 21.21 4.06
N ALA A 495 -2.27 20.16 3.40
CA ALA A 495 -2.62 18.76 3.54
C ALA A 495 -4.04 18.39 3.07
N ARG A 496 -4.11 17.71 1.94
CA ARG A 496 -5.22 16.92 1.35
C ARG A 496 -6.63 17.31 1.85
N PRO A 497 -7.44 18.02 1.08
CA PRO A 497 -8.75 18.47 1.52
C PRO A 497 -9.65 17.23 1.77
N ARG A 498 -9.93 16.97 3.03
CA ARG A 498 -10.94 15.96 3.39
C ARG A 498 -12.29 16.46 2.90
N ALA A 499 -12.94 15.62 2.10
CA ALA A 499 -14.29 15.87 1.64
C ALA A 499 -15.29 15.09 2.49
N LEU A 500 -16.53 15.51 2.45
CA LEU A 500 -17.66 14.87 3.10
C LEU A 500 -18.83 14.75 2.12
N CYS A 501 -19.76 13.86 2.42
CA CYS A 501 -21.00 13.73 1.69
C CYS A 501 -22.18 14.24 2.53
N LEU A 502 -22.97 15.11 1.95
CA LEU A 502 -24.28 15.50 2.46
C LEU A 502 -25.34 14.63 1.79
N VAL A 503 -26.08 13.86 2.56
CA VAL A 503 -27.26 13.11 2.12
C VAL A 503 -28.48 13.87 2.59
N TYR A 504 -29.35 14.26 1.66
CA TYR A 504 -30.48 15.11 1.99
C TYR A 504 -31.77 14.71 1.32
N SER A 505 -32.89 15.11 1.92
CA SER A 505 -34.21 15.07 1.31
C SER A 505 -34.98 16.35 1.66
N THR A 506 -35.78 16.83 0.70
CA THR A 506 -36.63 18.02 0.90
C THR A 506 -38.09 17.60 0.90
N ALA A 507 -38.87 18.18 1.79
CA ALA A 507 -40.32 18.01 1.88
C ALA A 507 -40.99 19.36 2.07
N THR A 508 -42.19 19.54 1.51
CA THR A 508 -43.04 20.67 1.84
C THR A 508 -44.07 20.21 2.85
N VAL A 509 -44.13 20.86 3.97
CA VAL A 509 -45.04 20.54 5.10
C VAL A 509 -45.78 21.83 5.50
N ASN A 510 -47.08 21.75 5.71
CA ASN A 510 -47.81 22.89 6.21
C ASN A 510 -47.38 23.19 7.65
N ASP A 511 -47.12 24.47 7.95
CA ASP A 511 -46.80 24.91 9.30
C ASP A 511 -48.07 24.98 10.19
N SER A 512 -47.93 25.43 11.44
CA SER A 512 -49.05 25.54 12.37
C SER A 512 -50.11 26.58 11.96
N ARG A 513 -49.85 27.40 10.92
CA ARG A 513 -50.76 28.38 10.32
C ARG A 513 -51.36 27.89 9.00
N GLY A 514 -51.00 26.66 8.55
CA GLY A 514 -51.45 26.08 7.27
C GLY A 514 -50.64 26.55 6.07
N GLU A 515 -49.53 27.30 6.26
CA GLU A 515 -48.70 27.76 5.15
C GLU A 515 -47.65 26.69 4.75
N PRO A 516 -47.39 26.53 3.44
CA PRO A 516 -46.46 25.54 2.96
C PRO A 516 -44.99 25.94 3.30
N THR A 517 -44.39 25.26 4.23
CA THR A 517 -42.99 25.48 4.65
C THR A 517 -42.10 24.37 4.14
N ARG A 518 -40.96 24.74 3.57
CA ARG A 518 -39.95 23.78 3.09
C ARG A 518 -39.11 23.27 4.25
N ARG A 519 -39.10 21.96 4.40
CA ARG A 519 -38.20 21.25 5.34
C ARG A 519 -37.07 20.55 4.60
N LEU A 520 -35.92 20.51 5.22
CA LEU A 520 -34.73 19.84 4.73
C LEU A 520 -34.22 18.87 5.81
N ALA A 521 -34.24 17.58 5.51
CA ALA A 521 -33.56 16.58 6.32
C ALA A 521 -32.16 16.38 5.74
N LEU A 522 -31.12 16.57 6.55
CA LEU A 522 -29.72 16.59 6.15
C LEU A 522 -28.88 15.67 7.03
N SER A 523 -28.05 14.85 6.42
CA SER A 523 -27.05 14.01 7.11
C SER A 523 -25.67 14.26 6.53
N VAL A 524 -24.67 14.32 7.39
CA VAL A 524 -23.25 14.43 7.04
C VAL A 524 -22.60 13.06 7.19
N VAL A 525 -21.84 12.61 6.19
CA VAL A 525 -21.13 11.34 6.17
C VAL A 525 -19.71 11.57 5.66
N SER A 526 -18.70 11.14 6.41
CA SER A 526 -17.29 11.41 6.09
C SER A 526 -16.67 10.40 5.13
N ARG A 527 -17.21 9.17 5.04
CA ARG A 527 -16.55 8.09 4.28
C ARG A 527 -17.03 7.96 2.84
N SER A 528 -18.34 7.99 2.62
CA SER A 528 -18.93 7.79 1.29
C SER A 528 -20.39 8.23 1.26
N CYS A 529 -20.91 8.59 0.09
CA CYS A 529 -22.33 8.85 -0.16
C CYS A 529 -23.16 7.56 -0.14
N SER A 530 -23.28 6.93 1.03
CA SER A 530 -23.96 5.64 1.20
C SER A 530 -25.46 5.71 0.97
N ARG A 531 -26.03 4.71 0.27
CA ARG A 531 -27.47 4.60 0.02
C ARG A 531 -28.28 4.23 1.26
N GLY A 532 -27.65 3.63 2.27
CA GLY A 532 -28.30 3.20 3.52
C GLY A 532 -28.62 4.33 4.51
N VAL A 533 -28.05 5.54 4.33
CA VAL A 533 -28.22 6.65 5.27
C VAL A 533 -29.58 7.29 5.15
N ALA A 534 -30.34 7.32 6.24
CA ALA A 534 -31.61 8.05 6.31
C ALA A 534 -31.35 9.54 6.63
N PRO A 535 -31.67 10.49 5.72
CA PRO A 535 -31.45 11.91 5.94
C PRO A 535 -32.13 12.43 7.21
N GLY A 536 -31.42 13.23 7.98
CA GLY A 536 -31.89 13.83 9.24
C GLY A 536 -32.01 12.87 10.43
N ALA A 537 -31.64 11.60 10.24
CA ALA A 537 -31.76 10.56 11.27
C ALA A 537 -30.48 9.76 11.53
N GLN A 538 -29.66 9.57 10.51
CA GLN A 538 -28.44 8.76 10.54
C GLN A 538 -27.25 9.52 9.93
N GLY A 539 -26.03 9.06 10.17
CA GLY A 539 -24.78 9.66 9.71
C GLY A 539 -23.88 10.06 10.87
N ASP A 540 -22.75 10.71 10.54
CA ASP A 540 -21.83 11.25 11.54
C ASP A 540 -22.49 12.40 12.29
N GLN A 541 -23.23 13.24 11.53
CA GLN A 541 -24.11 14.30 12.03
C GLN A 541 -25.42 14.25 11.25
N ALA A 542 -26.53 14.63 11.88
CA ALA A 542 -27.85 14.67 11.24
C ALA A 542 -28.70 15.81 11.78
N TYR A 543 -29.35 16.55 10.88
CA TYR A 543 -30.10 17.75 11.18
C TYR A 543 -31.45 17.71 10.46
N ASN A 544 -32.50 18.11 11.16
CA ASN A 544 -33.79 18.46 10.58
C ASN A 544 -33.93 19.99 10.60
N LEU A 545 -34.16 20.56 9.45
CA LEU A 545 -34.04 21.97 9.16
C LEU A 545 -35.36 22.52 8.60
N THR A 546 -35.70 23.74 8.96
CA THR A 546 -36.80 24.49 8.34
C THR A 546 -36.23 25.74 7.67
N ILE A 547 -36.77 26.09 6.49
CA ILE A 547 -36.37 27.32 5.81
C ILE A 547 -36.83 28.53 6.57
N ASN A 548 -35.94 29.51 6.77
CA ASN A 548 -36.27 30.77 7.42
C ASN A 548 -35.91 32.02 6.58
N GLY A 549 -35.42 31.79 5.35
CA GLY A 549 -35.09 32.88 4.44
C GLY A 549 -34.54 32.39 3.10
N THR A 550 -34.64 33.22 2.09
CA THR A 550 -34.01 33.05 0.79
C THR A 550 -32.67 33.77 0.76
N CYS A 551 -31.73 33.28 -0.05
CA CYS A 551 -30.51 34.01 -0.34
C CYS A 551 -30.82 35.15 -1.31
N GLU A 552 -30.41 36.37 -1.03
CA GLU A 552 -30.50 37.47 -1.99
C GLU A 552 -29.67 37.13 -3.23
N GLN A 553 -30.31 37.12 -4.40
CA GLN A 553 -29.60 37.03 -5.66
C GLN A 553 -28.80 38.31 -5.85
N SER A 554 -27.48 38.22 -5.85
CA SER A 554 -26.61 39.33 -6.23
C SER A 554 -26.80 39.57 -7.74
N SER A 555 -27.75 40.43 -8.09
CA SER A 555 -28.07 40.86 -9.48
C SER A 555 -26.99 41.82 -10.06
N LYS A 556 -25.72 41.72 -9.67
CA LYS A 556 -24.66 42.63 -10.12
C LYS A 556 -23.92 42.21 -11.39
N TYR A 557 -24.37 41.21 -12.12
CA TYR A 557 -23.66 40.81 -13.35
C TYR A 557 -24.40 41.00 -14.67
N ASN A 558 -25.56 41.71 -14.69
CA ASN A 558 -26.34 41.91 -15.94
C ASN A 558 -26.49 43.37 -16.38
N SER A 559 -25.66 44.32 -15.95
CA SER A 559 -25.80 45.72 -16.42
C SER A 559 -24.63 46.28 -17.23
N LEU A 560 -23.72 45.45 -17.72
CA LEU A 560 -22.59 45.87 -18.59
C LEU A 560 -22.65 45.32 -20.04
N ALA A 561 -23.71 44.58 -20.40
CA ALA A 561 -23.85 44.03 -21.77
C ALA A 561 -24.77 44.86 -22.71
N HIS A 562 -25.26 45.99 -22.30
CA HIS A 562 -26.10 46.85 -23.14
C HIS A 562 -25.60 48.31 -23.14
N ARG A 563 -24.49 48.57 -23.79
CA ARG A 563 -24.13 49.85 -24.45
C ARG A 563 -22.83 49.76 -25.22
N PHE A 564 -22.81 48.91 -26.22
CA PHE A 564 -21.91 49.15 -27.35
C PHE A 564 -22.77 49.25 -28.62
N THR A 565 -22.96 50.49 -29.08
CA THR A 565 -23.55 50.79 -30.35
C THR A 565 -22.62 50.31 -31.47
N PRO A 566 -23.14 49.86 -32.64
CA PRO A 566 -22.34 49.26 -33.72
C PRO A 566 -21.49 50.25 -34.55
N ALA A 567 -21.21 51.44 -34.02
CA ALA A 567 -20.46 52.50 -34.75
C ALA A 567 -18.94 52.52 -34.50
N ALA A 568 -18.39 51.67 -33.61
CA ALA A 568 -16.97 51.71 -33.27
C ALA A 568 -16.13 50.56 -33.87
N ILE A 569 -16.73 49.67 -34.69
CA ILE A 569 -16.01 48.49 -35.26
C ILE A 569 -15.45 48.78 -36.68
N LEU A 570 -15.69 49.95 -37.24
CA LEU A 570 -15.22 50.27 -38.61
C LEU A 570 -13.93 51.14 -38.69
N LEU A 571 -13.24 51.37 -37.62
CA LEU A 571 -12.01 52.22 -37.60
C LEU A 571 -10.72 51.52 -37.15
N THR A 572 -10.71 50.23 -36.83
CA THR A 572 -9.51 49.47 -36.43
C THR A 572 -9.02 48.43 -37.44
N SER A 573 -9.70 48.27 -38.60
CA SER A 573 -9.29 47.30 -39.62
C SER A 573 -8.49 47.94 -40.78
N LEU A 574 -7.99 49.19 -40.67
CA LEU A 574 -7.25 49.88 -41.73
C LEU A 574 -5.82 50.26 -41.36
N LEU A 575 -5.23 49.73 -40.30
CA LEU A 575 -3.88 50.04 -39.85
C LEU A 575 -2.94 48.82 -39.65
N LEU A 576 -3.24 47.68 -40.24
CA LEU A 576 -2.37 46.49 -40.19
C LEU A 576 -2.05 45.89 -41.56
N CYS A 577 -1.97 46.69 -42.60
CA CYS A 577 -1.45 46.31 -43.93
C CYS A 577 -0.40 47.25 -44.45
N VAL A 578 0.60 47.66 -43.62
CA VAL A 578 1.91 48.17 -44.09
C VAL A 578 2.92 47.96 -42.95
N ARG A 579 3.58 46.82 -42.95
CA ARG A 579 5.02 46.58 -42.77
C ARG A 579 5.30 45.09 -42.69
#